data_0998dafdcd0b361027a4d392954fabe6
#
_entry.id   0998dafdcd0b361027a4d392954fabe6
#
_cell.length_a   1.000
_cell.length_b   1.000
_cell.length_c   1.000
_cell.angle_alpha   90.00
_cell.angle_beta   90.00
_cell.angle_gamma   90.00
#
_symmetry.space_group_name_H-M   'P 1'
#
loop_
_entity.id
_entity.type
_entity.pdbx_description
1 polymer ?
#
loop_
_entity_poly.entity_id
_entity_poly.type
_entity_poly.pdbx_seq_one_letter_code
_entity_poly.pdbx_strand_id
1 'polypeptide(L)'
;GATFGVNRFRFFPRNAAEDMPSQLFPNQRDFIKGYELFVNDGAPESVRDGALIWETIALEGQNEEAVVDLRIPTQFVRYIRLKSLSSVGFEIAEMQVFSEGYVPQASYVSNIFDFGERAILGNLRWLQEQMGDPVRSQVTIRTRSGNDPDPVEYTRIGVQPSGRVVRRGATVEEIPIDAPWKPASEVEDAVLADLIETVLDNPEGDGRESLLTYGKLPLEDRQLITLDNSSYFKLDKAVRSAIRDDLTNWSAWSPPYPLNGVVDEGALADVATGVPIIASGTRRYFQFRIDFINETFDSATGLGALAFDVSRPVFADSLLAEIFPRSAILGEETNFTYAVLY
;
A
#
# COMPACT_ATOMS: atom_id res chain seq x y z
N GLY A 1 -6.83 -12.81 4.44
CA GLY A 1 -6.52 -13.48 3.18
C GLY A 1 -7.34 -12.90 2.04
N ALA A 2 -6.88 -13.09 0.80
CA ALA A 2 -7.63 -12.72 -0.38
C ALA A 2 -8.72 -13.75 -0.70
N THR A 3 -9.69 -13.36 -1.52
CA THR A 3 -10.70 -14.23 -2.09
C THR A 3 -10.18 -14.79 -3.42
N PHE A 4 -10.43 -16.06 -3.69
CA PHE A 4 -10.00 -16.75 -4.93
C PHE A 4 -11.14 -17.49 -5.58
N GLY A 5 -11.10 -17.68 -6.90
CA GLY A 5 -12.04 -18.52 -7.62
C GLY A 5 -11.66 -20.00 -7.45
N VAL A 6 -12.20 -20.66 -6.44
CA VAL A 6 -11.87 -22.06 -6.09
C VAL A 6 -12.77 -23.03 -6.82
N ASN A 7 -12.19 -24.09 -7.37
CA ASN A 7 -12.92 -25.14 -8.10
C ASN A 7 -12.57 -26.57 -7.66
N ARG A 8 -11.58 -26.76 -6.78
CA ARG A 8 -11.18 -28.12 -6.35
C ARG A 8 -10.56 -28.09 -4.97
N PHE A 9 -10.90 -29.09 -4.17
CA PHE A 9 -10.31 -29.39 -2.87
C PHE A 9 -9.76 -30.80 -2.87
N ARG A 10 -8.54 -30.96 -2.33
CA ARG A 10 -7.96 -32.27 -2.08
C ARG A 10 -7.42 -32.31 -0.67
N PHE A 11 -7.62 -33.42 0.03
CA PHE A 11 -6.98 -33.62 1.33
C PHE A 11 -6.57 -35.06 1.54
N PHE A 12 -5.50 -35.24 2.26
CA PHE A 12 -4.75 -36.47 2.38
C PHE A 12 -4.48 -36.81 3.85
N PRO A 13 -4.59 -38.09 4.24
CA PRO A 13 -4.03 -38.58 5.49
C PRO A 13 -2.51 -38.69 5.36
N ARG A 14 -1.83 -38.93 6.46
CA ARG A 14 -0.40 -39.25 6.44
C ARG A 14 -0.18 -40.54 5.62
N ASN A 15 0.91 -40.55 4.83
CA ASN A 15 1.29 -41.69 3.98
C ASN A 15 0.19 -42.16 3.00
N ALA A 16 -0.54 -41.21 2.42
CA ALA A 16 -1.55 -41.52 1.38
C ALA A 16 -0.93 -41.89 0.02
N ALA A 17 0.36 -41.69 -0.18
CA ALA A 17 1.06 -42.07 -1.41
C ALA A 17 1.27 -43.57 -1.47
N GLU A 18 0.77 -44.20 -2.55
CA GLU A 18 0.88 -45.66 -2.76
C GLU A 18 2.33 -46.12 -2.94
N ASP A 19 3.18 -45.26 -3.49
CA ASP A 19 4.59 -45.52 -3.81
C ASP A 19 5.55 -45.29 -2.63
N MET A 20 5.07 -44.75 -1.52
CA MET A 20 5.87 -44.53 -0.30
C MET A 20 5.18 -45.09 0.96
N PRO A 21 4.86 -46.40 1.01
CA PRO A 21 4.27 -46.99 2.21
C PRO A 21 5.32 -47.00 3.32
N SER A 22 5.10 -46.27 4.41
CA SER A 22 5.93 -46.37 5.61
C SER A 22 5.52 -47.58 6.41
N GLN A 23 6.46 -48.54 6.62
CA GLN A 23 6.21 -49.70 7.47
C GLN A 23 6.01 -49.33 8.95
N LEU A 24 6.58 -48.18 9.38
CA LEU A 24 6.47 -47.67 10.75
C LEU A 24 5.18 -46.87 11.00
N PHE A 25 4.55 -46.32 9.96
CA PHE A 25 3.35 -45.51 10.06
C PHE A 25 2.40 -45.79 8.92
N PRO A 26 1.69 -46.91 8.95
CA PRO A 26 0.75 -47.31 7.90
C PRO A 26 -0.60 -46.57 8.06
N ASN A 27 -0.55 -45.22 8.09
CA ASN A 27 -1.71 -44.39 8.43
C ASN A 27 -2.69 -44.16 7.25
N GLN A 28 -2.57 -44.90 6.14
CA GLN A 28 -3.56 -44.85 5.04
C GLN A 28 -4.98 -45.16 5.50
N ARG A 29 -5.12 -45.84 6.65
CA ARG A 29 -6.44 -46.18 7.24
C ARG A 29 -7.00 -45.09 8.15
N ASP A 30 -6.15 -44.12 8.57
CA ASP A 30 -6.52 -43.07 9.50
C ASP A 30 -7.05 -41.83 8.79
N PHE A 31 -7.71 -42.04 7.64
CA PHE A 31 -8.37 -40.96 6.91
C PHE A 31 -9.74 -40.65 7.50
N ILE A 32 -10.23 -39.45 7.25
CA ILE A 32 -11.53 -38.97 7.72
C ILE A 32 -12.68 -39.80 7.15
N LYS A 33 -13.46 -40.41 8.03
CA LYS A 33 -14.53 -41.37 7.64
C LYS A 33 -15.86 -40.72 7.32
N GLY A 34 -16.02 -39.48 7.64
CA GLY A 34 -17.17 -38.65 7.29
C GLY A 34 -16.86 -37.19 7.51
N TYR A 35 -17.26 -36.35 6.59
CA TYR A 35 -16.94 -34.93 6.65
C TYR A 35 -18.05 -34.06 6.06
N GLU A 36 -17.99 -32.81 6.46
CA GLU A 36 -18.76 -31.72 5.89
C GLU A 36 -17.78 -30.58 5.55
N LEU A 37 -17.80 -30.14 4.30
CA LEU A 37 -16.93 -29.07 3.79
C LEU A 37 -17.76 -27.84 3.49
N PHE A 38 -17.35 -26.73 4.08
CA PHE A 38 -18.01 -25.45 3.95
C PHE A 38 -17.07 -24.42 3.37
N VAL A 39 -17.63 -23.45 2.68
CA VAL A 39 -16.94 -22.26 2.18
C VAL A 39 -17.69 -20.99 2.55
N ASN A 40 -16.98 -19.87 2.49
CA ASN A 40 -17.55 -18.53 2.58
C ASN A 40 -16.65 -17.58 1.79
N ASP A 41 -17.26 -16.69 1.01
CA ASP A 41 -16.54 -15.76 0.13
C ASP A 41 -15.98 -14.52 0.86
N GLY A 42 -16.44 -14.27 2.09
CA GLY A 42 -16.04 -13.11 2.90
C GLY A 42 -16.68 -11.80 2.45
N ALA A 43 -17.67 -11.86 1.55
CA ALA A 43 -18.44 -10.69 1.18
C ALA A 43 -19.29 -10.18 2.37
N PRO A 44 -19.61 -8.87 2.46
CA PRO A 44 -20.43 -8.33 3.54
C PRO A 44 -21.77 -9.07 3.71
N GLU A 45 -22.38 -9.51 2.61
CA GLU A 45 -23.66 -10.23 2.56
C GLU A 45 -23.55 -11.64 3.14
N SER A 46 -22.34 -12.23 3.13
CA SER A 46 -22.04 -13.55 3.68
C SER A 46 -21.56 -13.53 5.13
N VAL A 47 -21.69 -12.36 5.80
CA VAL A 47 -21.39 -12.17 7.22
C VAL A 47 -22.63 -11.61 7.93
N ARG A 48 -23.03 -12.24 9.04
CA ARG A 48 -24.17 -11.79 9.85
C ARG A 48 -23.75 -11.68 11.30
N ASP A 49 -23.96 -10.51 11.91
CA ASP A 49 -23.60 -10.22 13.31
C ASP A 49 -22.14 -10.61 13.66
N GLY A 50 -21.21 -10.40 12.69
CA GLY A 50 -19.80 -10.77 12.84
C GLY A 50 -19.49 -12.26 12.64
N ALA A 51 -20.48 -13.09 12.39
CA ALA A 51 -20.33 -14.52 12.12
C ALA A 51 -20.43 -14.81 10.61
N LEU A 52 -19.59 -15.75 10.12
CA LEU A 52 -19.62 -16.19 8.73
C LEU A 52 -20.86 -17.06 8.48
N ILE A 53 -21.59 -16.77 7.41
CA ILE A 53 -22.64 -17.62 6.90
C ILE A 53 -21.98 -18.67 6.01
N TRP A 54 -21.99 -19.92 6.43
CA TRP A 54 -21.33 -21.01 5.75
C TRP A 54 -22.22 -21.64 4.68
N GLU A 55 -21.67 -21.82 3.49
CA GLU A 55 -22.25 -22.61 2.43
C GLU A 55 -21.66 -24.02 2.46
N THR A 56 -22.51 -25.06 2.52
CA THR A 56 -22.08 -26.44 2.45
C THR A 56 -21.87 -26.85 0.99
N ILE A 57 -20.63 -27.19 0.65
CA ILE A 57 -20.27 -27.63 -0.71
C ILE A 57 -20.13 -29.16 -0.83
N ALA A 58 -19.91 -29.84 0.28
CA ALA A 58 -19.88 -31.29 0.32
C ALA A 58 -20.31 -31.79 1.69
N LEU A 59 -21.09 -32.89 1.66
CA LEU A 59 -21.48 -33.66 2.82
C LEU A 59 -21.30 -35.14 2.50
N GLU A 60 -20.37 -35.81 3.17
CA GLU A 60 -20.09 -37.21 3.02
C GLU A 60 -20.12 -37.89 4.39
N GLY A 61 -21.12 -38.75 4.61
CA GLY A 61 -21.32 -39.45 5.88
C GLY A 61 -20.50 -40.73 6.03
N GLN A 62 -20.11 -41.36 4.92
CA GLN A 62 -19.36 -42.63 4.87
C GLN A 62 -18.27 -42.57 3.81
N ASN A 63 -17.21 -41.81 4.10
CA ASN A 63 -16.08 -41.72 3.19
C ASN A 63 -15.23 -42.98 3.25
N GLU A 64 -15.05 -43.63 2.10
CA GLU A 64 -14.22 -44.81 1.91
C GLU A 64 -12.86 -44.52 1.29
N GLU A 65 -12.66 -43.25 0.79
CA GLU A 65 -11.46 -42.84 0.11
C GLU A 65 -10.44 -42.22 1.06
N ALA A 66 -9.20 -42.73 1.00
CA ALA A 66 -8.09 -42.15 1.78
C ALA A 66 -7.73 -40.74 1.29
N VAL A 67 -7.76 -40.55 -0.03
CA VAL A 67 -7.54 -39.24 -0.67
C VAL A 67 -8.89 -38.71 -1.15
N VAL A 68 -9.33 -37.62 -0.57
CA VAL A 68 -10.53 -36.95 -1.04
C VAL A 68 -10.12 -35.94 -2.14
N ASP A 69 -10.78 -36.04 -3.28
CA ASP A 69 -10.57 -35.13 -4.43
C ASP A 69 -11.92 -34.60 -4.91
N LEU A 70 -12.30 -33.44 -4.39
CA LEU A 70 -13.61 -32.86 -4.62
C LEU A 70 -13.51 -31.70 -5.63
N ARG A 71 -14.26 -31.80 -6.73
CA ARG A 71 -14.42 -30.74 -7.73
C ARG A 71 -15.78 -30.10 -7.58
N ILE A 72 -15.80 -28.77 -7.64
CA ILE A 72 -17.00 -27.95 -7.57
C ILE A 72 -17.03 -26.95 -8.72
N PRO A 73 -18.17 -26.35 -9.05
CA PRO A 73 -18.20 -25.17 -9.92
C PRO A 73 -17.33 -24.07 -9.32
N THR A 74 -16.58 -23.37 -10.17
CA THR A 74 -15.71 -22.26 -9.70
C THR A 74 -16.57 -21.20 -9.01
N GLN A 75 -16.18 -20.86 -7.78
CA GLN A 75 -16.85 -19.83 -6.98
C GLN A 75 -15.84 -19.09 -6.10
N PHE A 76 -16.17 -17.87 -5.69
CA PHE A 76 -15.31 -17.10 -4.80
C PHE A 76 -15.27 -17.69 -3.39
N VAL A 77 -14.06 -17.98 -2.91
CA VAL A 77 -13.82 -18.55 -1.58
C VAL A 77 -12.71 -17.75 -0.87
N ARG A 78 -12.99 -17.35 0.34
CA ARG A 78 -12.03 -16.72 1.25
C ARG A 78 -11.78 -17.56 2.49
N TYR A 79 -12.81 -18.24 2.97
CA TYR A 79 -12.75 -19.08 4.16
C TYR A 79 -13.23 -20.48 3.84
N ILE A 80 -12.53 -21.45 4.40
CA ILE A 80 -12.80 -22.87 4.26
C ILE A 80 -12.94 -23.45 5.66
N ARG A 81 -13.96 -24.29 5.86
CA ARG A 81 -14.17 -25.03 7.10
C ARG A 81 -14.42 -26.49 6.79
N LEU A 82 -13.54 -27.34 7.28
CA LEU A 82 -13.75 -28.79 7.25
C LEU A 82 -14.20 -29.25 8.64
N LYS A 83 -15.31 -30.00 8.69
CA LYS A 83 -15.86 -30.56 9.91
C LYS A 83 -15.92 -32.07 9.79
N SER A 84 -15.36 -32.78 10.74
CA SER A 84 -15.50 -34.23 10.82
C SER A 84 -16.90 -34.62 11.33
N LEU A 85 -17.51 -35.59 10.68
CA LEU A 85 -18.75 -36.24 11.10
C LEU A 85 -18.49 -37.61 11.75
N SER A 86 -17.24 -38.06 11.73
CA SER A 86 -16.83 -39.36 12.30
C SER A 86 -16.46 -39.22 13.77
N SER A 87 -16.85 -40.22 14.57
CA SER A 87 -16.42 -40.38 15.95
C SER A 87 -15.07 -41.10 16.09
N VAL A 88 -14.52 -41.57 14.97
CA VAL A 88 -13.20 -42.24 14.94
C VAL A 88 -12.13 -41.21 14.68
N GLY A 89 -10.98 -41.35 15.36
CA GLY A 89 -9.81 -40.51 15.12
C GLY A 89 -9.35 -40.55 13.66
N PHE A 90 -8.88 -39.44 13.15
CA PHE A 90 -8.39 -39.29 11.78
C PHE A 90 -7.22 -38.33 11.75
N GLU A 91 -6.45 -38.37 10.67
CA GLU A 91 -5.37 -37.44 10.38
C GLU A 91 -5.58 -36.74 9.03
N ILE A 92 -5.20 -35.47 8.96
CA ILE A 92 -5.05 -34.72 7.71
C ILE A 92 -3.61 -34.24 7.70
N ALA A 93 -2.80 -34.78 6.80
CA ALA A 93 -1.41 -34.37 6.63
C ALA A 93 -1.30 -33.15 5.73
N GLU A 94 -2.17 -33.07 4.72
CA GLU A 94 -2.16 -31.97 3.76
C GLU A 94 -3.58 -31.69 3.24
N MET A 95 -3.86 -30.40 3.03
CA MET A 95 -5.04 -29.93 2.33
C MET A 95 -4.62 -29.01 1.19
N GLN A 96 -4.97 -29.37 -0.03
CA GLN A 96 -4.72 -28.59 -1.24
C GLN A 96 -6.02 -27.95 -1.71
N VAL A 97 -5.92 -26.67 -2.07
CA VAL A 97 -7.02 -25.89 -2.65
C VAL A 97 -6.56 -25.37 -4.00
N PHE A 98 -7.32 -25.67 -5.04
CA PHE A 98 -7.00 -25.25 -6.39
C PHE A 98 -7.94 -24.12 -6.80
N SER A 99 -7.35 -23.08 -7.37
CA SER A 99 -8.05 -21.91 -7.87
C SER A 99 -7.91 -21.80 -9.38
N GLU A 100 -8.88 -21.16 -10.00
CA GLU A 100 -8.90 -20.82 -11.41
C GLU A 100 -9.40 -19.39 -11.56
N GLY A 101 -8.89 -18.69 -12.60
CA GLY A 101 -9.29 -17.33 -12.90
C GLY A 101 -8.56 -16.25 -12.10
N TYR A 102 -9.14 -15.07 -12.08
CA TYR A 102 -8.54 -13.84 -11.56
C TYR A 102 -9.03 -13.53 -10.14
N VAL A 103 -8.15 -12.94 -9.34
CA VAL A 103 -8.50 -12.47 -8.00
C VAL A 103 -9.47 -11.27 -8.09
N PRO A 104 -10.45 -11.15 -7.18
CA PRO A 104 -11.41 -10.04 -7.21
C PRO A 104 -10.78 -8.68 -7.06
N GLN A 105 -9.72 -8.59 -6.27
CA GLN A 105 -9.01 -7.34 -5.99
C GLN A 105 -7.52 -7.58 -5.87
N ALA A 106 -6.75 -6.72 -6.52
CA ALA A 106 -5.30 -6.63 -6.35
C ALA A 106 -4.87 -5.16 -6.38
N SER A 107 -3.81 -4.84 -5.65
CA SER A 107 -3.19 -3.52 -5.67
C SER A 107 -1.69 -3.67 -5.89
N TYR A 108 -1.16 -2.80 -6.72
CA TYR A 108 0.27 -2.63 -6.92
C TYR A 108 0.66 -1.19 -6.58
N VAL A 109 1.67 -1.03 -5.75
CA VAL A 109 2.28 0.27 -5.46
C VAL A 109 3.72 0.22 -5.97
N SER A 110 4.10 1.17 -6.79
CA SER A 110 5.45 1.23 -7.35
C SER A 110 6.48 1.53 -6.27
N ASN A 111 7.74 1.25 -6.56
CA ASN A 111 8.83 1.88 -5.85
C ASN A 111 8.73 3.40 -5.99
N ILE A 112 9.42 4.13 -5.11
CA ILE A 112 9.53 5.57 -5.19
C ILE A 112 10.58 5.90 -6.27
N PHE A 113 10.18 6.69 -7.26
CA PHE A 113 11.08 7.21 -8.27
C PHE A 113 11.74 8.48 -7.72
N ASP A 114 13.07 8.49 -7.62
CA ASP A 114 13.87 9.66 -7.30
C ASP A 114 14.47 10.24 -8.59
N PHE A 115 14.08 11.45 -8.93
CA PHE A 115 14.60 12.14 -10.14
C PHE A 115 15.96 12.79 -9.91
N GLY A 116 16.51 12.70 -8.69
CA GLY A 116 17.77 13.35 -8.28
C GLY A 116 17.60 14.82 -7.97
N GLU A 117 16.75 15.51 -8.68
CA GLU A 117 16.41 16.93 -8.50
C GLU A 117 14.92 17.16 -8.73
N ARG A 118 14.44 18.37 -8.47
CA ARG A 118 13.04 18.71 -8.71
C ARG A 118 12.73 18.71 -10.19
N ALA A 119 11.66 18.02 -10.57
CA ALA A 119 11.20 17.85 -11.93
C ALA A 119 9.72 18.25 -12.08
N ILE A 120 9.32 18.55 -13.29
CA ILE A 120 7.92 18.71 -13.69
C ILE A 120 7.44 17.38 -14.23
N LEU A 121 6.33 16.89 -13.73
CA LEU A 121 5.64 15.71 -14.22
C LEU A 121 4.71 16.14 -15.37
N GLY A 122 4.81 15.44 -16.50
CA GLY A 122 4.00 15.69 -17.69
C GLY A 122 2.79 14.77 -17.76
N ASN A 123 2.67 14.02 -18.86
CA ASN A 123 1.54 13.12 -19.09
C ASN A 123 1.83 11.70 -18.59
N LEU A 124 0.76 11.04 -18.15
CA LEU A 124 0.69 9.62 -17.81
C LEU A 124 -0.09 8.91 -18.91
N ARG A 125 0.41 7.75 -19.36
CA ARG A 125 -0.24 6.89 -20.34
C ARG A 125 0.07 5.43 -20.07
N TRP A 126 -0.84 4.55 -20.48
CA TRP A 126 -0.67 3.11 -20.23
C TRP A 126 -1.34 2.26 -21.30
N LEU A 127 -0.81 1.05 -21.46
CA LEU A 127 -1.43 -0.01 -22.24
C LEU A 127 -2.33 -0.83 -21.34
N GLN A 128 -3.58 -0.97 -21.76
CA GLN A 128 -4.55 -1.79 -21.04
C GLN A 128 -4.84 -3.06 -21.85
N GLU A 129 -4.77 -4.19 -21.18
CA GLU A 129 -5.11 -5.48 -21.75
C GLU A 129 -6.42 -5.96 -21.14
N GLN A 130 -7.36 -6.37 -21.98
CA GLN A 130 -8.66 -6.85 -21.53
C GLN A 130 -8.76 -8.35 -21.72
N MET A 131 -9.15 -9.04 -20.64
CA MET A 131 -9.42 -10.48 -20.62
C MET A 131 -10.87 -10.68 -20.18
N GLY A 132 -11.62 -11.47 -20.96
CA GLY A 132 -13.05 -11.67 -20.70
C GLY A 132 -13.92 -10.44 -20.95
N ASP A 133 -14.96 -10.27 -20.15
CA ASP A 133 -15.93 -9.17 -20.29
C ASP A 133 -15.38 -7.85 -19.73
N PRO A 134 -15.22 -6.79 -20.57
CA PRO A 134 -14.68 -5.51 -20.14
C PRO A 134 -15.57 -4.77 -19.13
N VAL A 135 -16.84 -5.10 -19.04
CA VAL A 135 -17.77 -4.46 -18.09
C VAL A 135 -17.55 -5.02 -16.66
N ARG A 136 -16.96 -6.22 -16.57
CA ARG A 136 -16.77 -6.96 -15.31
C ARG A 136 -15.42 -6.74 -14.66
N SER A 137 -14.57 -5.91 -15.25
CA SER A 137 -13.24 -5.63 -14.69
C SER A 137 -12.85 -4.18 -14.90
N GLN A 138 -12.10 -3.66 -13.94
CA GLN A 138 -11.64 -2.27 -13.93
C GLN A 138 -10.21 -2.18 -13.41
N VAL A 139 -9.40 -1.33 -14.04
CA VAL A 139 -8.13 -0.86 -13.50
C VAL A 139 -8.24 0.63 -13.17
N THR A 140 -7.70 1.03 -12.03
CA THR A 140 -7.58 2.44 -11.66
C THR A 140 -6.13 2.77 -11.34
N ILE A 141 -5.65 3.88 -11.88
CA ILE A 141 -4.30 4.37 -11.62
C ILE A 141 -4.39 5.67 -10.84
N ARG A 142 -3.55 5.80 -9.84
CA ARG A 142 -3.40 6.99 -9.00
C ARG A 142 -1.94 7.31 -8.83
N THR A 143 -1.61 8.57 -8.63
CA THR A 143 -0.25 9.01 -8.39
C THR A 143 -0.16 9.89 -7.15
N ARG A 144 1.04 9.94 -6.58
CA ARG A 144 1.43 10.94 -5.59
C ARG A 144 2.86 11.39 -5.84
N SER A 145 3.19 12.57 -5.38
CA SER A 145 4.53 13.14 -5.56
C SER A 145 4.97 13.91 -4.33
N GLY A 146 6.29 13.95 -4.10
CA GLY A 146 6.86 14.53 -2.88
C GLY A 146 8.21 15.18 -3.06
N ASN A 147 8.67 15.83 -1.99
CA ASN A 147 9.99 16.44 -1.86
C ASN A 147 10.89 15.70 -0.85
N ASP A 148 10.35 14.68 -0.19
CA ASP A 148 11.01 13.84 0.79
C ASP A 148 11.12 12.40 0.25
N PRO A 149 12.20 11.65 0.53
CA PRO A 149 12.37 10.29 0.03
C PRO A 149 11.37 9.28 0.62
N ASP A 150 10.76 9.56 1.77
CA ASP A 150 9.80 8.69 2.43
C ASP A 150 8.39 9.31 2.43
N PRO A 151 7.39 8.65 1.82
CA PRO A 151 6.03 9.17 1.77
C PRO A 151 5.24 8.97 3.07
N VAL A 152 5.88 8.47 4.12
CA VAL A 152 5.24 8.21 5.42
C VAL A 152 6.06 8.81 6.56
N GLU A 153 5.36 9.24 7.57
CA GLU A 153 5.93 9.65 8.85
C GLU A 153 5.83 8.49 9.83
N TYR A 154 6.95 8.19 10.47
CA TYR A 154 7.04 7.24 11.56
C TYR A 154 6.92 7.97 12.89
N THR A 155 6.14 7.44 13.80
CA THR A 155 6.01 8.01 15.13
C THR A 155 6.22 6.94 16.20
N ARG A 156 6.77 7.35 17.34
CA ARG A 156 6.87 6.54 18.53
C ARG A 156 6.03 7.13 19.66
N ILE A 157 5.75 6.30 20.66
CA ILE A 157 5.11 6.80 21.87
C ILE A 157 6.11 7.70 22.58
N GLY A 158 5.80 8.97 22.65
CA GLY A 158 6.58 9.96 23.40
C GLY A 158 6.45 9.73 24.90
N VAL A 159 7.33 10.36 25.67
CA VAL A 159 7.27 10.31 27.12
C VAL A 159 5.96 10.93 27.58
N GLN A 160 5.21 10.18 28.41
CA GLN A 160 4.00 10.71 29.05
C GLN A 160 4.41 11.78 30.06
N PRO A 161 3.81 12.97 30.03
CA PRO A 161 3.88 13.86 31.17
C PRO A 161 3.36 13.14 32.39
N SER A 162 4.12 13.13 33.47
CA SER A 162 3.75 12.47 34.73
C SER A 162 2.63 13.21 35.51
N GLY A 163 1.90 14.09 34.83
CA GLY A 163 0.91 14.99 35.40
C GLY A 163 -0.53 14.56 35.20
N ARG A 164 -1.18 14.24 36.30
CA ARG A 164 -2.63 14.13 36.41
C ARG A 164 -3.27 15.51 36.31
N VAL A 165 -3.76 15.89 35.13
CA VAL A 165 -4.47 17.18 34.98
C VAL A 165 -5.91 17.00 35.46
N VAL A 166 -6.28 17.70 36.52
CA VAL A 166 -7.66 17.77 37.02
C VAL A 166 -8.39 18.89 36.28
N ARG A 167 -9.22 18.54 35.28
CA ARG A 167 -10.13 19.50 34.65
C ARG A 167 -11.54 19.28 35.19
N ARG A 168 -12.11 20.29 35.83
CA ARG A 168 -13.48 20.30 36.37
C ARG A 168 -13.82 19.12 37.32
N GLY A 169 -12.88 18.70 38.15
CA GLY A 169 -13.10 17.62 39.12
C GLY A 169 -13.01 16.19 38.56
N ALA A 170 -12.71 16.03 37.26
CA ALA A 170 -12.40 14.74 36.65
C ALA A 170 -10.90 14.60 36.41
N THR A 171 -10.34 13.43 36.69
CA THR A 171 -8.95 13.11 36.35
C THR A 171 -8.91 12.72 34.89
N VAL A 172 -8.21 13.49 34.07
CA VAL A 172 -7.96 13.14 32.67
C VAL A 172 -6.56 12.53 32.61
N GLU A 173 -6.45 11.28 32.22
CA GLU A 173 -5.17 10.68 31.85
C GLU A 173 -4.71 11.37 30.56
N GLU A 174 -3.50 11.92 30.57
CA GLU A 174 -2.93 12.49 29.35
C GLU A 174 -2.61 11.36 28.39
N ILE A 175 -3.10 11.50 27.15
CA ILE A 175 -2.84 10.56 26.08
C ILE A 175 -1.38 10.76 25.63
N PRO A 176 -0.57 9.69 25.50
CA PRO A 176 0.78 9.78 24.97
C PRO A 176 0.77 10.46 23.60
N ILE A 177 1.77 11.28 23.34
CA ILE A 177 1.93 11.90 22.03
C ILE A 177 2.61 10.95 21.06
N ASP A 178 2.23 11.05 19.81
CA ASP A 178 2.95 10.42 18.69
C ASP A 178 4.17 11.26 18.35
N ALA A 179 5.33 10.89 18.90
CA ALA A 179 6.59 11.62 18.72
C ALA A 179 7.27 11.25 17.39
N PRO A 180 7.48 12.21 16.47
CA PRO A 180 8.11 11.93 15.17
C PRO A 180 9.65 11.97 15.22
N TRP A 181 10.25 12.03 16.38
CA TRP A 181 11.71 12.08 16.56
C TRP A 181 12.28 10.79 17.16
N LYS A 182 13.56 10.55 16.87
CA LYS A 182 14.35 9.43 17.39
C LYS A 182 14.51 9.52 18.91
N PRO A 183 14.70 8.40 19.63
CA PRO A 183 15.22 8.45 20.99
C PRO A 183 16.59 9.14 21.03
N ALA A 184 16.87 9.90 22.06
CA ALA A 184 18.16 10.59 22.22
C ALA A 184 19.38 9.68 22.07
N SER A 185 19.25 8.41 22.51
CA SER A 185 20.31 7.39 22.39
C SER A 185 20.64 6.98 20.93
N GLU A 186 19.81 7.32 19.98
CA GLU A 186 20.02 7.02 18.54
C GLU A 186 20.49 8.26 17.75
N VAL A 187 20.71 9.40 18.42
CA VAL A 187 21.17 10.65 17.81
C VAL A 187 22.62 10.88 18.12
N GLU A 188 23.46 10.99 17.07
CA GLU A 188 24.91 11.16 17.21
C GLU A 188 25.32 12.57 17.68
N ASP A 189 24.52 13.58 17.30
CA ASP A 189 24.77 14.97 17.72
C ASP A 189 24.37 15.16 19.19
N ALA A 190 25.35 15.46 20.03
CA ALA A 190 25.17 15.59 21.48
C ALA A 190 24.22 16.73 21.87
N VAL A 191 24.17 17.83 21.08
CA VAL A 191 23.30 18.99 21.37
C VAL A 191 21.85 18.61 21.05
N LEU A 192 21.63 17.90 19.94
CA LEU A 192 20.31 17.45 19.56
C LEU A 192 19.83 16.30 20.45
N ALA A 193 20.72 15.43 20.91
CA ALA A 193 20.39 14.39 21.90
C ALA A 193 19.95 15.02 23.23
N ASP A 194 20.67 16.02 23.73
CA ASP A 194 20.31 16.76 24.95
C ASP A 194 18.96 17.49 24.78
N LEU A 195 18.72 18.10 23.62
CA LEU A 195 17.43 18.72 23.30
C LEU A 195 16.27 17.71 23.38
N ILE A 196 16.49 16.49 22.89
CA ILE A 196 15.46 15.44 22.96
C ILE A 196 15.19 15.10 24.42
N GLU A 197 16.22 14.82 25.22
CA GLU A 197 16.05 14.42 26.61
C GLU A 197 15.42 15.50 27.50
N THR A 198 15.87 16.75 27.32
CA THR A 198 15.51 17.83 28.24
C THR A 198 14.26 18.58 27.82
N VAL A 199 13.93 18.62 26.55
CA VAL A 199 12.81 19.41 26.00
C VAL A 199 11.75 18.54 25.35
N LEU A 200 12.13 17.70 24.38
CA LEU A 200 11.15 16.97 23.56
C LEU A 200 10.54 15.77 24.31
N ASP A 201 11.33 15.05 25.07
CA ASP A 201 10.92 13.90 25.89
C ASP A 201 10.84 14.27 27.39
N ASN A 202 10.70 15.55 27.73
CA ASN A 202 10.59 15.97 29.12
C ASN A 202 9.32 15.38 29.77
N PRO A 203 9.47 14.52 30.79
CA PRO A 203 8.32 13.90 31.44
C PRO A 203 7.45 14.88 32.26
N GLU A 204 7.95 16.08 32.54
CA GLU A 204 7.23 17.17 33.22
C GLU A 204 6.68 18.21 32.23
N GLY A 205 6.95 18.03 30.94
CA GLY A 205 6.56 18.95 29.88
C GLY A 205 5.16 18.69 29.31
N ASP A 206 4.69 19.64 28.47
CA ASP A 206 3.48 19.47 27.67
C ASP A 206 3.87 18.87 26.30
N GLY A 207 3.34 17.72 25.95
CA GLY A 207 3.61 17.06 24.69
C GLY A 207 3.25 17.89 23.44
N ARG A 208 2.31 18.84 23.56
CA ARG A 208 2.02 19.81 22.50
C ARG A 208 3.15 20.82 22.32
N GLU A 209 3.76 21.27 23.41
CA GLU A 209 4.92 22.14 23.36
C GLU A 209 6.12 21.43 22.74
N SER A 210 6.30 20.15 23.05
CA SER A 210 7.33 19.32 22.42
C SER A 210 7.15 19.23 20.90
N LEU A 211 5.93 18.96 20.42
CA LEU A 211 5.62 18.93 18.98
C LEU A 211 5.83 20.30 18.31
N LEU A 212 5.42 21.37 18.97
CA LEU A 212 5.63 22.74 18.47
C LEU A 212 7.11 23.10 18.42
N THR A 213 7.88 22.70 19.41
CA THR A 213 9.34 22.92 19.46
C THR A 213 10.04 22.15 18.35
N TYR A 214 9.70 20.86 18.18
CA TYR A 214 10.20 20.06 17.07
C TYR A 214 9.87 20.70 15.72
N GLY A 215 8.63 21.15 15.51
CA GLY A 215 8.21 21.81 14.26
C GLY A 215 8.93 23.13 13.96
N LYS A 216 9.47 23.80 14.98
CA LYS A 216 10.23 25.06 14.84
C LYS A 216 11.72 24.88 14.64
N LEU A 217 12.25 23.67 14.78
CA LEU A 217 13.66 23.39 14.54
C LEU A 217 14.04 23.71 13.09
N PRO A 218 15.26 24.16 12.86
CA PRO A 218 15.85 24.28 11.54
C PRO A 218 15.67 22.95 10.78
N LEU A 219 15.45 23.01 9.47
CA LEU A 219 15.19 21.82 8.67
C LEU A 219 16.33 20.78 8.78
N GLU A 220 17.57 21.26 8.79
CA GLU A 220 18.78 20.44 8.91
C GLU A 220 18.79 19.65 10.23
N ASP A 221 18.56 20.32 11.35
CA ASP A 221 18.52 19.71 12.68
C ASP A 221 17.35 18.73 12.79
N ARG A 222 16.18 19.13 12.29
CA ARG A 222 14.99 18.28 12.29
C ARG A 222 15.19 16.99 11.51
N GLN A 223 15.84 17.06 10.34
CA GLN A 223 16.13 15.87 9.53
C GLN A 223 17.04 14.85 10.25
N LEU A 224 18.00 15.34 11.04
CA LEU A 224 18.90 14.46 11.81
C LEU A 224 18.16 13.66 12.89
N ILE A 225 17.16 14.26 13.52
CA ILE A 225 16.41 13.63 14.62
C ILE A 225 15.08 13.01 14.20
N THR A 226 14.59 13.26 12.99
CA THR A 226 13.34 12.63 12.49
C THR A 226 13.46 11.12 12.49
N LEU A 227 12.44 10.45 12.99
CA LEU A 227 12.36 8.99 13.03
C LEU A 227 12.18 8.45 11.61
N ASP A 228 13.17 7.75 11.10
CA ASP A 228 13.17 7.10 9.81
C ASP A 228 12.73 5.62 9.90
N ASN A 229 12.52 4.98 8.75
CA ASN A 229 12.14 3.58 8.66
C ASN A 229 13.08 2.66 9.46
N SER A 230 14.39 2.83 9.30
CA SER A 230 15.39 1.97 9.95
C SER A 230 15.34 2.10 11.47
N SER A 231 15.27 3.32 11.98
CA SER A 231 15.19 3.61 13.41
C SER A 231 13.85 3.13 13.99
N TYR A 232 12.74 3.35 13.28
CA TYR A 232 11.42 2.88 13.73
C TYR A 232 11.37 1.36 13.94
N PHE A 233 11.90 0.58 13.00
CA PHE A 233 11.88 -0.88 13.12
C PHE A 233 12.90 -1.45 14.12
N LYS A 234 13.85 -0.66 14.59
CA LYS A 234 14.74 -1.01 15.72
C LYS A 234 14.09 -0.79 17.08
N LEU A 235 13.11 0.12 17.18
CA LEU A 235 12.40 0.36 18.42
C LEU A 235 11.73 -0.91 18.95
N ASP A 236 11.58 -1.00 20.28
CA ASP A 236 10.70 -2.01 20.88
C ASP A 236 9.27 -1.84 20.36
N LYS A 237 8.60 -2.95 20.10
CA LYS A 237 7.20 -2.94 19.63
C LYS A 237 6.26 -2.19 20.55
N ALA A 238 6.54 -2.17 21.85
CA ALA A 238 5.73 -1.50 22.85
C ALA A 238 5.81 0.03 22.77
N VAL A 239 6.86 0.60 22.15
CA VAL A 239 7.04 2.05 21.99
C VAL A 239 6.79 2.54 20.57
N ARG A 240 6.51 1.65 19.62
CA ARG A 240 6.11 2.03 18.26
C ARG A 240 4.69 2.59 18.27
N SER A 241 4.51 3.73 17.64
CA SER A 241 3.19 4.32 17.40
C SER A 241 2.81 4.23 15.93
N ALA A 242 2.01 5.14 15.43
CA ALA A 242 1.45 5.09 14.10
C ALA A 242 2.48 5.34 13.00
N ILE A 243 2.25 4.71 11.84
CA ILE A 243 2.83 5.11 10.56
C ILE A 243 1.72 5.83 9.80
N ARG A 244 1.96 7.05 9.36
CA ARG A 244 0.98 7.90 8.69
C ARG A 244 1.53 8.41 7.37
N ASP A 245 0.65 8.77 6.43
CA ASP A 245 1.09 9.47 5.22
C ASP A 245 1.67 10.84 5.58
N ASP A 246 2.85 11.16 5.03
CA ASP A 246 3.47 12.48 5.14
C ASP A 246 2.79 13.49 4.20
N LEU A 247 1.71 14.08 4.65
CA LEU A 247 0.97 15.08 3.88
C LEU A 247 1.65 16.48 3.88
N THR A 248 2.75 16.64 4.59
CA THR A 248 3.54 17.86 4.59
C THR A 248 4.47 17.93 3.37
N ASN A 249 5.17 16.84 3.09
CA ASN A 249 6.14 16.76 2.00
C ASN A 249 5.61 16.03 0.78
N TRP A 250 4.58 15.21 0.92
CA TRP A 250 3.93 14.45 -0.14
C TRP A 250 2.50 14.91 -0.39
N SER A 251 2.07 14.82 -1.63
CA SER A 251 0.65 14.95 -1.96
C SER A 251 -0.12 13.72 -1.45
N ALA A 252 -1.40 13.88 -1.16
CA ALA A 252 -2.29 12.74 -1.10
C ALA A 252 -2.30 12.01 -2.45
N TRP A 253 -2.78 10.77 -2.48
CA TRP A 253 -3.05 10.06 -3.73
C TRP A 253 -4.04 10.84 -4.59
N SER A 254 -3.75 10.98 -5.87
CA SER A 254 -4.66 11.64 -6.82
C SER A 254 -6.01 10.89 -6.89
N PRO A 255 -7.07 11.53 -7.37
CA PRO A 255 -8.21 10.80 -7.90
C PRO A 255 -7.77 9.80 -8.99
N PRO A 256 -8.56 8.75 -9.28
CA PRO A 256 -8.29 7.87 -10.40
C PRO A 256 -8.18 8.63 -11.72
N TYR A 257 -7.19 8.30 -12.54
CA TYR A 257 -7.05 8.89 -13.87
C TYR A 257 -8.13 8.37 -14.81
N PRO A 258 -8.64 9.20 -15.70
CA PRO A 258 -9.66 8.82 -16.67
C PRO A 258 -9.07 7.92 -17.78
N LEU A 259 -9.92 7.11 -18.41
CA LEU A 259 -9.54 6.13 -19.43
C LEU A 259 -8.91 6.73 -20.72
N ASN A 260 -8.98 8.04 -20.94
CA ASN A 260 -8.26 8.68 -22.04
C ASN A 260 -6.72 8.67 -21.86
N GLY A 261 -6.22 8.18 -20.77
CA GLY A 261 -4.80 7.83 -20.58
C GLY A 261 -4.44 6.47 -21.17
N VAL A 262 -5.41 5.63 -21.56
CA VAL A 262 -5.16 4.39 -22.30
C VAL A 262 -4.74 4.74 -23.73
N VAL A 263 -3.64 4.16 -24.15
CA VAL A 263 -3.05 4.38 -25.48
C VAL A 263 -2.67 3.05 -26.13
N ASP A 264 -2.47 3.06 -27.45
CA ASP A 264 -1.89 1.94 -28.17
C ASP A 264 -0.37 1.90 -27.98
N GLU A 265 0.25 0.76 -28.26
CA GLU A 265 1.69 0.55 -28.09
C GLU A 265 2.55 1.59 -28.82
N GLY A 266 2.16 1.97 -30.04
CA GLY A 266 2.84 3.00 -30.83
C GLY A 266 2.80 4.41 -30.23
N ALA A 267 1.78 4.71 -29.44
CA ALA A 267 1.58 6.00 -28.79
C ALA A 267 2.16 6.05 -27.36
N LEU A 268 2.66 4.95 -26.83
CA LEU A 268 3.23 4.91 -25.47
C LEU A 268 4.45 5.84 -25.31
N ALA A 269 5.24 6.02 -26.35
CA ALA A 269 6.39 6.92 -26.38
C ALA A 269 6.05 8.37 -26.77
N ASP A 270 4.83 8.63 -27.25
CA ASP A 270 4.42 9.96 -27.69
C ASP A 270 4.01 10.83 -26.51
N VAL A 271 4.83 11.82 -26.18
CA VAL A 271 4.62 12.78 -25.07
C VAL A 271 3.37 13.66 -25.25
N ALA A 272 2.81 13.75 -26.46
CA ALA A 272 1.57 14.49 -26.73
C ALA A 272 0.31 13.70 -26.33
N THR A 273 0.45 12.41 -26.04
CA THR A 273 -0.65 11.53 -25.66
C THR A 273 -0.77 11.38 -24.14
N GLY A 274 -1.86 10.77 -23.68
CA GLY A 274 -2.09 10.48 -22.29
C GLY A 274 -2.84 11.59 -21.54
N VAL A 275 -2.77 11.54 -20.23
CA VAL A 275 -3.45 12.46 -19.31
C VAL A 275 -2.44 13.19 -18.42
N PRO A 276 -2.61 14.50 -18.17
CA PRO A 276 -1.70 15.23 -17.29
C PRO A 276 -1.63 14.62 -15.88
N ILE A 277 -0.43 14.46 -15.36
CA ILE A 277 -0.22 14.03 -13.99
C ILE A 277 -0.64 15.16 -13.03
N ILE A 278 -1.47 14.79 -12.05
CA ILE A 278 -1.91 15.72 -11.01
C ILE A 278 -0.77 15.87 -10.00
N ALA A 279 0.00 16.95 -10.14
CA ALA A 279 1.08 17.31 -9.24
C ALA A 279 1.06 18.81 -8.95
N SER A 280 1.34 19.20 -7.70
CA SER A 280 1.45 20.60 -7.30
C SER A 280 2.90 21.11 -7.45
N GLY A 281 3.21 21.68 -8.62
CA GLY A 281 4.52 22.23 -8.91
C GLY A 281 5.61 21.16 -9.13
N THR A 282 6.87 21.58 -8.99
CA THR A 282 8.03 20.69 -9.16
C THR A 282 8.20 19.75 -7.97
N ARG A 283 8.50 18.49 -8.23
CA ARG A 283 8.69 17.44 -7.24
C ARG A 283 9.92 16.60 -7.55
N ARG A 284 10.60 16.13 -6.52
CA ARG A 284 11.75 15.22 -6.70
C ARG A 284 11.36 13.76 -6.73
N TYR A 285 10.33 13.39 -5.97
CA TYR A 285 9.91 12.01 -5.79
C TYR A 285 8.52 11.78 -6.37
N PHE A 286 8.32 10.59 -6.91
CA PHE A 286 7.07 10.19 -7.56
C PHE A 286 6.75 8.74 -7.24
N GLN A 287 5.47 8.44 -7.11
CA GLN A 287 4.97 7.09 -6.89
C GLN A 287 3.60 6.93 -7.53
N PHE A 288 3.32 5.76 -8.08
CA PHE A 288 2.01 5.41 -8.58
C PHE A 288 1.45 4.16 -7.91
N ARG A 289 0.15 4.06 -7.91
CA ARG A 289 -0.63 2.93 -7.43
C ARG A 289 -1.61 2.49 -8.51
N ILE A 290 -1.72 1.18 -8.69
CA ILE A 290 -2.67 0.55 -9.60
C ILE A 290 -3.56 -0.36 -8.77
N ASP A 291 -4.87 -0.17 -8.87
CA ASP A 291 -5.85 -1.03 -8.23
C ASP A 291 -6.64 -1.76 -9.32
N PHE A 292 -6.67 -3.08 -9.23
CA PHE A 292 -7.43 -3.98 -10.11
C PHE A 292 -8.66 -4.46 -9.37
N ILE A 293 -9.82 -4.39 -10.02
CA ILE A 293 -11.09 -4.86 -9.48
C ILE A 293 -11.74 -5.74 -10.53
N ASN A 294 -12.01 -6.99 -10.19
CA ASN A 294 -12.66 -7.96 -11.04
C ASN A 294 -13.93 -8.46 -10.36
N GLU A 295 -15.08 -8.30 -11.01
CA GLU A 295 -16.37 -8.73 -10.46
C GLU A 295 -16.57 -10.24 -10.63
N THR A 296 -15.89 -10.83 -11.61
CA THR A 296 -15.97 -12.26 -11.91
C THR A 296 -14.57 -12.86 -12.02
N PHE A 297 -14.45 -14.18 -11.85
CA PHE A 297 -13.16 -14.87 -11.91
C PHE A 297 -12.64 -15.08 -13.35
N ASP A 298 -13.48 -14.92 -14.37
CA ASP A 298 -13.17 -15.12 -15.79
C ASP A 298 -12.86 -13.81 -16.53
N SER A 299 -13.01 -12.68 -15.88
CA SER A 299 -12.78 -11.36 -16.48
C SER A 299 -11.76 -10.57 -15.66
N ALA A 300 -10.79 -9.97 -16.34
CA ALA A 300 -9.78 -9.11 -15.73
C ALA A 300 -9.31 -8.03 -16.70
N THR A 301 -8.86 -6.93 -16.13
CA THR A 301 -8.10 -5.92 -16.85
C THR A 301 -6.66 -5.96 -16.39
N GLY A 302 -5.73 -6.16 -17.33
CA GLY A 302 -4.30 -6.12 -17.11
C GLY A 302 -3.70 -4.77 -17.51
N LEU A 303 -2.48 -4.52 -17.06
CA LEU A 303 -1.65 -3.40 -17.48
C LEU A 303 -0.41 -3.94 -18.15
N GLY A 304 -0.28 -3.73 -19.47
CA GLY A 304 0.89 -4.17 -20.25
C GLY A 304 2.09 -3.26 -20.06
N ALA A 305 1.87 -1.95 -20.01
CA ALA A 305 2.92 -0.96 -19.76
C ALA A 305 2.33 0.33 -19.18
N LEU A 306 3.18 1.11 -18.50
CA LEU A 306 2.88 2.44 -18.01
C LEU A 306 4.07 3.35 -18.31
N ALA A 307 3.80 4.52 -18.87
CA ALA A 307 4.80 5.54 -19.15
C ALA A 307 4.36 6.89 -18.54
N PHE A 308 5.30 7.66 -18.09
CA PHE A 308 5.07 9.04 -17.66
C PHE A 308 6.23 9.94 -18.08
N ASP A 309 5.90 11.21 -18.32
CA ASP A 309 6.89 12.18 -18.75
C ASP A 309 7.45 12.94 -17.56
N VAL A 310 8.75 13.17 -17.63
CA VAL A 310 9.49 13.95 -16.64
C VAL A 310 10.37 14.95 -17.39
N SER A 311 10.23 16.22 -17.05
CA SER A 311 11.11 17.27 -17.52
C SER A 311 11.81 17.96 -16.36
N ARG A 312 13.09 18.24 -16.53
CA ARG A 312 13.89 19.01 -15.58
C ARG A 312 13.90 20.45 -16.04
N PRO A 313 13.20 21.36 -15.35
CA PRO A 313 13.28 22.75 -15.68
C PRO A 313 14.69 23.26 -15.39
N VAL A 314 15.18 24.12 -16.26
CA VAL A 314 16.40 24.87 -15.96
C VAL A 314 16.03 25.89 -14.88
N PHE A 315 16.51 25.68 -13.68
CA PHE A 315 16.38 26.66 -12.59
C PHE A 315 17.50 27.68 -12.73
N ALA A 316 17.15 28.92 -12.98
CA ALA A 316 18.10 30.02 -12.97
C ALA A 316 18.07 30.70 -11.59
N ASP A 317 19.22 30.99 -11.02
CA ASP A 317 19.33 31.78 -9.79
C ASP A 317 18.81 33.20 -9.99
N SER A 318 18.90 33.70 -11.22
CA SER A 318 18.30 34.97 -11.66
C SER A 318 17.92 34.88 -13.14
N LEU A 319 16.80 35.47 -13.49
CA LEU A 319 16.35 35.60 -14.88
C LEU A 319 16.37 37.08 -15.24
N LEU A 320 17.25 37.47 -16.16
CA LEU A 320 17.30 38.78 -16.74
C LEU A 320 16.79 38.70 -18.19
N ALA A 321 15.79 39.50 -18.49
CA ALA A 321 15.27 39.58 -19.84
C ALA A 321 15.35 41.02 -20.35
N GLU A 322 15.91 41.19 -21.51
CA GLU A 322 15.96 42.50 -22.19
C GLU A 322 15.31 42.42 -23.57
N ILE A 323 14.58 43.44 -23.90
CA ILE A 323 14.02 43.65 -25.24
C ILE A 323 14.70 44.84 -25.89
N PHE A 324 15.15 44.70 -27.12
CA PHE A 324 15.77 45.75 -27.88
C PHE A 324 15.19 45.81 -29.31
N PRO A 325 14.87 47.01 -29.84
CA PRO A 325 14.86 48.30 -29.18
C PRO A 325 13.77 48.42 -28.07
N ARG A 326 13.94 49.29 -27.09
CA ARG A 326 12.99 49.53 -25.99
C ARG A 326 11.81 50.42 -26.39
N SER A 327 11.83 50.96 -27.61
CA SER A 327 10.77 51.79 -28.17
C SER A 327 10.68 51.56 -29.65
N ALA A 328 9.44 51.68 -30.19
CA ALA A 328 9.16 51.57 -31.61
C ALA A 328 8.30 52.76 -32.04
N ILE A 329 8.40 53.14 -33.34
CA ILE A 329 7.59 54.22 -33.89
C ILE A 329 6.26 53.61 -34.34
N LEU A 330 5.16 54.26 -33.97
CA LEU A 330 3.84 53.81 -34.31
C LEU A 330 3.63 53.86 -35.85
N GLY A 331 3.27 52.68 -36.43
CA GLY A 331 3.05 52.49 -37.86
C GLY A 331 4.28 52.08 -38.68
N GLU A 332 5.44 51.94 -38.02
CA GLU A 332 6.65 51.36 -38.65
C GLU A 332 6.87 49.90 -38.19
N GLU A 333 7.23 49.03 -39.12
CA GLU A 333 7.61 47.65 -38.80
C GLU A 333 8.96 47.64 -38.07
N THR A 334 8.96 47.11 -36.82
CA THR A 334 10.15 47.11 -35.99
C THR A 334 10.47 45.67 -35.55
N ASN A 335 11.68 45.20 -35.83
CA ASN A 335 12.17 43.91 -35.34
C ASN A 335 12.70 44.07 -33.94
N PHE A 336 12.14 43.28 -33.00
CA PHE A 336 12.61 43.21 -31.62
C PHE A 336 13.50 42.02 -31.41
N THR A 337 14.63 42.24 -30.72
CA THR A 337 15.47 41.17 -30.19
C THR A 337 15.11 40.99 -28.70
N TYR A 338 14.80 39.76 -28.34
CA TYR A 338 14.55 39.38 -26.94
C TYR A 338 15.74 38.53 -26.46
N ALA A 339 16.50 39.07 -25.51
CA ALA A 339 17.62 38.37 -24.90
C ALA A 339 17.24 37.92 -23.49
N VAL A 340 17.46 36.66 -23.17
CA VAL A 340 17.23 36.09 -21.83
C VAL A 340 18.57 35.56 -21.35
N LEU A 341 18.99 36.06 -20.19
CA LEU A 341 20.12 35.55 -19.45
C LEU A 341 19.62 34.79 -18.22
N TYR A 342 20.12 33.58 -18.04
CA TYR A 342 19.77 32.71 -16.91
C TYR A 342 21.01 32.06 -16.33
#